data_3ed89e1745ae6071e4b6cb0e11b99022
#
_entry.id   3ed89e1745ae6071e4b6cb0e11b99022
#
_cell.length_a   1.000
_cell.length_b   1.000
_cell.length_c   1.000
_cell.angle_alpha   90.00
_cell.angle_beta   90.00
_cell.angle_gamma   90.00
#
_symmetry.space_group_name_H-M   'P 1'
#
loop_
_entity.id
_entity.type
_entity.pdbx_description
1 polymer ?
#
loop_
_entity_poly.entity_id
_entity_poly.type
_entity_poly.pdbx_seq_one_letter_code
_entity_poly.pdbx_strand_id
1 'polypeptide(L)'
;MVPSSVPVRTAAECAYARATPRSERRARFRVAMKTPVARCAQRCSTRASVIASTEGVFAVLTGAAAIGQHLEDNSKLGSRVSAPILAMATTSALSTAGLLPTASLAYDIVWDNLMPMGVVLALLSSSSVAPSRDKIDKDSGWQVLRGFIVGAFGTIVGTYLSFACIGRALGAEGWKIASCLCSSYIGGSINFAATAKALDMVNSGGQALLTAGMAADNLAMAVYLGILFLIKTDGPKPVENADIDQVETKRQIPTKSSLCTTCAVALIVLRLSYSLAVFAGVPSFNLGITCILAPCVAWAMRKVSQLEKVRLWNLCSITEMPGAQEISGALMLVFFSALGAGLDLRSGALASLPMLTFIGILLVTQLLFTLVVGHKLLKIPLWAVLVATNANVGGPATAAALASARGWLRATSPAVMTGIFGYSVATLIGMCVGKTLVSLG
;
A
#
# COMPACT_ATOMS: atom_id res chain seq x y z
N MET A 1 50.74 -8.89 -31.00
CA MET A 1 50.03 -9.81 -31.91
C MET A 1 48.77 -10.27 -31.23
N VAL A 2 47.63 -9.75 -31.64
CA VAL A 2 46.27 -10.11 -31.16
C VAL A 2 45.57 -10.80 -32.33
N PRO A 3 44.96 -11.96 -32.16
CA PRO A 3 44.04 -12.44 -33.16
C PRO A 3 42.59 -12.12 -32.70
N SER A 4 41.95 -11.27 -33.49
CA SER A 4 40.53 -11.10 -33.58
C SER A 4 39.88 -12.27 -34.31
N SER A 5 38.90 -12.94 -33.73
CA SER A 5 37.93 -13.72 -34.48
C SER A 5 36.59 -13.68 -33.80
N VAL A 6 35.70 -12.83 -34.34
CA VAL A 6 34.27 -12.87 -34.08
C VAL A 6 33.70 -14.00 -34.96
N PRO A 7 33.00 -15.00 -34.41
CA PRO A 7 32.42 -16.06 -35.24
C PRO A 7 31.22 -15.52 -36.01
N VAL A 8 31.30 -15.56 -37.32
CA VAL A 8 30.18 -15.32 -38.24
C VAL A 8 29.20 -16.49 -38.12
N ARG A 9 27.97 -16.22 -37.75
CA ARG A 9 26.88 -17.21 -37.66
C ARG A 9 26.57 -17.73 -39.09
N THR A 10 26.54 -19.04 -39.24
CA THR A 10 26.19 -19.69 -40.49
C THR A 10 24.69 -19.59 -40.82
N ALA A 11 24.33 -19.61 -42.10
CA ALA A 11 22.95 -19.54 -42.57
C ALA A 11 22.04 -20.65 -41.99
N ALA A 12 22.62 -21.81 -41.59
CA ALA A 12 21.93 -22.90 -40.93
C ALA A 12 21.44 -22.55 -39.51
N GLU A 13 22.19 -21.75 -38.74
CA GLU A 13 21.77 -21.29 -37.39
C GLU A 13 20.62 -20.27 -37.47
N CYS A 14 20.55 -19.46 -38.53
CA CYS A 14 19.43 -18.55 -38.80
C CYS A 14 18.15 -19.29 -39.23
N ALA A 15 18.25 -20.41 -39.92
CA ALA A 15 17.10 -21.23 -40.33
C ALA A 15 16.50 -22.01 -39.14
N TYR A 16 17.35 -22.53 -38.23
CA TYR A 16 16.91 -23.26 -37.04
C TYR A 16 16.17 -22.33 -36.05
N ALA A 17 16.56 -21.07 -35.96
CA ALA A 17 15.91 -20.08 -35.11
C ALA A 17 14.48 -19.70 -35.55
N ARG A 18 14.08 -20.00 -36.79
CA ARG A 18 12.73 -19.74 -37.33
C ARG A 18 11.74 -20.90 -37.06
N ALA A 19 12.21 -22.10 -36.76
CA ALA A 19 11.41 -23.30 -36.64
C ALA A 19 10.97 -23.65 -35.21
N THR A 20 11.43 -22.90 -34.19
CA THR A 20 11.08 -23.19 -32.78
C THR A 20 9.77 -22.53 -32.33
N PRO A 21 8.90 -23.21 -31.54
CA PRO A 21 7.65 -22.66 -31.02
C PRO A 21 7.88 -21.39 -30.19
N ARG A 22 6.90 -20.49 -30.23
CA ARG A 22 6.95 -19.18 -29.51
C ARG A 22 7.21 -19.31 -27.98
N SER A 23 6.86 -20.43 -27.36
CA SER A 23 7.11 -20.74 -25.95
C SER A 23 8.60 -20.96 -25.64
N GLU A 24 9.32 -21.68 -26.50
CA GLU A 24 10.77 -21.91 -26.34
C GLU A 24 11.60 -20.65 -26.64
N ARG A 25 11.14 -19.79 -27.54
CA ARG A 25 11.77 -18.47 -27.76
C ARG A 25 11.69 -17.58 -26.51
N ARG A 26 10.57 -17.58 -25.78
CA ARG A 26 10.45 -16.82 -24.53
C ARG A 26 11.33 -17.38 -23.41
N ALA A 27 11.48 -18.68 -23.32
CA ALA A 27 12.38 -19.29 -22.34
C ALA A 27 13.85 -19.00 -22.65
N ARG A 28 14.26 -19.11 -23.91
CA ARG A 28 15.63 -18.76 -24.34
C ARG A 28 15.93 -17.26 -24.27
N PHE A 29 14.94 -16.38 -24.51
CA PHE A 29 15.10 -14.93 -24.34
C PHE A 29 15.28 -14.55 -22.84
N ARG A 30 14.60 -15.25 -21.94
CA ARG A 30 14.83 -15.10 -20.47
C ARG A 30 16.20 -15.61 -20.02
N VAL A 31 16.73 -16.66 -20.69
CA VAL A 31 18.06 -17.18 -20.38
C VAL A 31 19.16 -16.33 -21.03
N ALA A 32 18.91 -15.73 -22.21
CA ALA A 32 19.89 -14.88 -22.91
C ALA A 32 20.05 -13.49 -22.27
N MET A 33 19.03 -12.96 -21.55
CA MET A 33 19.17 -11.72 -20.76
C MET A 33 19.96 -11.90 -19.46
N LYS A 34 20.37 -13.14 -19.12
CA LYS A 34 21.35 -13.41 -18.07
C LYS A 34 22.75 -13.53 -18.69
N THR A 35 23.17 -12.53 -19.46
CA THR A 35 24.51 -12.49 -20.02
C THR A 35 25.57 -12.41 -18.90
N PRO A 36 26.75 -13.03 -19.08
CA PRO A 36 27.84 -12.97 -18.11
C PRO A 36 28.29 -11.54 -17.76
N VAL A 37 28.07 -10.60 -18.69
CA VAL A 37 28.38 -9.16 -18.50
C VAL A 37 27.46 -8.51 -17.48
N ALA A 38 26.17 -8.83 -17.47
CA ALA A 38 25.24 -8.32 -16.44
C ALA A 38 25.57 -8.91 -15.05
N ARG A 39 26.00 -10.16 -14.99
CA ARG A 39 26.47 -10.77 -13.72
C ARG A 39 27.81 -10.21 -13.25
N CYS A 40 28.69 -9.78 -14.16
CA CYS A 40 29.96 -9.15 -13.81
C CYS A 40 29.74 -7.71 -13.31
N ALA A 41 28.87 -6.92 -13.96
CA ALA A 41 28.52 -5.58 -13.51
C ALA A 41 27.80 -5.59 -12.15
N GLN A 42 26.94 -6.57 -11.91
CA GLN A 42 26.25 -6.76 -10.64
C GLN A 42 27.22 -7.22 -9.51
N ARG A 43 28.29 -7.96 -9.82
CA ARG A 43 29.33 -8.35 -8.86
C ARG A 43 30.29 -7.23 -8.50
N CYS A 44 30.49 -6.23 -9.36
CA CYS A 44 31.42 -5.12 -9.06
C CYS A 44 30.83 -4.04 -8.15
N SER A 45 29.51 -3.99 -7.95
CA SER A 45 28.83 -2.98 -7.11
C SER A 45 28.39 -3.47 -5.73
N THR A 46 28.47 -4.78 -5.44
CA THR A 46 28.07 -5.32 -4.14
C THR A 46 29.27 -5.39 -3.21
N ARG A 47 29.35 -4.49 -2.21
CA ARG A 47 30.05 -4.79 -0.97
C ARG A 47 29.61 -6.19 -0.52
N ALA A 48 30.57 -7.08 -0.24
CA ALA A 48 30.26 -8.40 0.31
C ALA A 48 29.48 -8.20 1.60
N SER A 49 28.16 -8.39 1.55
CA SER A 49 27.30 -8.35 2.73
C SER A 49 27.53 -9.60 3.56
N VAL A 50 27.54 -9.46 4.88
CA VAL A 50 27.72 -10.57 5.81
C VAL A 50 26.58 -11.59 5.66
N ILE A 51 25.37 -11.11 5.41
CA ILE A 51 24.16 -11.94 5.23
C ILE A 51 23.78 -11.88 3.75
N ALA A 52 24.22 -12.86 2.96
CA ALA A 52 23.97 -12.91 1.51
C ALA A 52 22.97 -13.98 1.08
N SER A 53 22.67 -14.95 1.97
CA SER A 53 21.70 -16.02 1.65
C SER A 53 20.26 -15.49 1.69
N THR A 54 19.41 -15.99 0.78
CA THR A 54 18.00 -15.58 0.70
C THR A 54 17.27 -15.83 2.01
N GLU A 55 17.51 -16.97 2.64
CA GLU A 55 16.92 -17.37 3.93
C GLU A 55 17.40 -16.44 5.07
N GLY A 56 18.67 -16.09 5.08
CA GLY A 56 19.25 -15.15 6.05
C GLY A 56 18.64 -13.75 5.93
N VAL A 57 18.45 -13.27 4.69
CA VAL A 57 17.79 -12.00 4.45
C VAL A 57 16.34 -12.05 4.92
N PHE A 58 15.57 -13.13 4.62
CA PHE A 58 14.21 -13.29 5.13
C PHE A 58 14.15 -13.32 6.65
N ALA A 59 15.08 -14.01 7.32
CA ALA A 59 15.15 -14.04 8.78
C ALA A 59 15.35 -12.65 9.37
N VAL A 60 16.19 -11.81 8.74
CA VAL A 60 16.39 -10.43 9.18
C VAL A 60 15.14 -9.58 8.92
N LEU A 61 14.49 -9.70 7.74
CA LEU A 61 13.28 -8.94 7.43
C LEU A 61 12.14 -9.25 8.40
N THR A 62 11.89 -10.53 8.67
CA THR A 62 10.87 -10.97 9.62
C THR A 62 11.22 -10.61 11.06
N GLY A 63 12.50 -10.70 11.43
CA GLY A 63 13.01 -10.28 12.75
C GLY A 63 12.83 -8.78 12.98
N ALA A 64 13.16 -7.95 11.98
CA ALA A 64 12.98 -6.50 12.06
C ALA A 64 11.49 -6.12 12.13
N ALA A 65 10.61 -6.81 11.39
CA ALA A 65 9.17 -6.64 11.49
C ALA A 65 8.66 -6.97 12.90
N ALA A 66 9.10 -8.08 13.49
CA ALA A 66 8.73 -8.48 14.85
C ALA A 66 9.25 -7.50 15.91
N ILE A 67 10.49 -7.01 15.79
CA ILE A 67 11.07 -6.00 16.68
C ILE A 67 10.29 -4.70 16.57
N GLY A 68 9.94 -4.25 15.35
CA GLY A 68 9.15 -3.04 15.13
C GLY A 68 7.79 -3.11 15.81
N GLN A 69 7.08 -4.22 15.65
CA GLN A 69 5.78 -4.45 16.30
C GLN A 69 5.92 -4.52 17.82
N HIS A 70 6.89 -5.27 18.33
CA HIS A 70 7.13 -5.37 19.77
C HIS A 70 7.43 -4.02 20.42
N LEU A 71 8.22 -3.17 19.75
CA LEU A 71 8.52 -1.83 20.24
C LEU A 71 7.29 -0.92 20.21
N GLU A 72 6.44 -1.01 19.19
CA GLU A 72 5.18 -0.26 19.13
C GLU A 72 4.25 -0.65 20.29
N ASP A 73 4.11 -1.94 20.55
CA ASP A 73 3.20 -2.46 21.58
C ASP A 73 3.69 -2.18 23.01
N ASN A 74 5.01 -2.18 23.25
CA ASN A 74 5.59 -2.20 24.58
C ASN A 74 6.40 -0.95 24.97
N SER A 75 6.56 0.04 24.09
CA SER A 75 7.35 1.24 24.40
C SER A 75 6.62 2.54 24.07
N LYS A 76 6.77 3.55 24.95
CA LYS A 76 6.22 4.90 24.73
C LYS A 76 6.78 5.60 23.49
N LEU A 77 8.00 5.28 23.09
CA LEU A 77 8.61 5.81 21.88
C LEU A 77 8.09 5.05 20.64
N GLY A 78 8.00 3.74 20.75
CA GLY A 78 7.50 2.90 19.65
C GLY A 78 6.07 3.22 19.27
N SER A 79 5.18 3.42 20.25
CA SER A 79 3.78 3.81 19.99
C SER A 79 3.62 5.17 19.29
N ARG A 80 4.64 6.06 19.40
CA ARG A 80 4.67 7.35 18.67
C ARG A 80 5.20 7.22 17.26
N VAL A 81 6.11 6.27 17.00
CA VAL A 81 6.84 6.16 15.74
C VAL A 81 6.22 5.16 14.77
N SER A 82 5.40 4.22 15.24
CA SER A 82 4.78 3.11 14.51
C SER A 82 5.73 1.99 14.05
N ALA A 83 5.21 0.75 14.03
CA ALA A 83 5.98 -0.46 13.69
C ALA A 83 6.61 -0.43 12.29
N PRO A 84 5.92 0.03 11.21
CA PRO A 84 6.52 0.13 9.89
C PRO A 84 7.80 0.97 9.86
N ILE A 85 7.81 2.12 10.53
CA ILE A 85 8.98 3.00 10.56
C ILE A 85 10.13 2.35 11.33
N LEU A 86 9.83 1.70 12.47
CA LEU A 86 10.84 0.99 13.27
C LEU A 86 11.46 -0.18 12.50
N ALA A 87 10.65 -0.95 11.80
CA ALA A 87 11.10 -2.05 10.95
C ALA A 87 12.00 -1.54 9.81
N MET A 88 11.58 -0.47 9.12
CA MET A 88 12.38 0.18 8.08
C MET A 88 13.70 0.72 8.62
N ALA A 89 13.68 1.43 9.75
CA ALA A 89 14.87 2.01 10.36
C ALA A 89 15.89 0.92 10.74
N THR A 90 15.39 -0.19 11.32
CA THR A 90 16.23 -1.32 11.70
C THR A 90 16.95 -1.92 10.49
N THR A 91 16.21 -2.25 9.43
CA THR A 91 16.80 -2.84 8.21
C THR A 91 17.66 -1.87 7.43
N SER A 92 17.30 -0.58 7.41
CA SER A 92 18.11 0.49 6.82
C SER A 92 19.47 0.66 7.55
N ALA A 93 19.45 0.62 8.88
CA ALA A 93 20.68 0.65 9.67
C ALA A 93 21.58 -0.56 9.37
N LEU A 94 21.02 -1.77 9.29
CA LEU A 94 21.74 -2.99 8.93
C LEU A 94 22.30 -2.95 7.50
N SER A 95 21.54 -2.40 6.54
CA SER A 95 21.98 -2.22 5.16
C SER A 95 23.11 -1.19 5.07
N THR A 96 22.98 -0.06 5.76
CA THR A 96 24.01 0.99 5.84
C THR A 96 25.29 0.49 6.50
N ALA A 97 25.18 -0.41 7.50
CA ALA A 97 26.31 -1.10 8.13
C ALA A 97 26.98 -2.15 7.21
N GLY A 98 26.37 -2.46 6.04
CA GLY A 98 26.89 -3.46 5.10
C GLY A 98 26.57 -4.91 5.49
N LEU A 99 25.66 -5.12 6.44
CA LEU A 99 25.22 -6.45 6.88
C LEU A 99 24.23 -7.07 5.91
N LEU A 100 23.36 -6.26 5.30
CA LEU A 100 22.38 -6.68 4.29
C LEU A 100 22.81 -6.28 2.88
N PRO A 101 22.51 -7.09 1.85
CA PRO A 101 22.74 -6.73 0.46
C PRO A 101 21.72 -5.68 -0.01
N THR A 102 22.11 -4.81 -0.92
CA THR A 102 21.21 -3.82 -1.55
C THR A 102 20.25 -4.45 -2.56
N ALA A 103 20.55 -5.66 -3.03
CA ALA A 103 19.69 -6.44 -3.94
C ALA A 103 19.71 -7.91 -3.53
N SER A 104 18.52 -8.52 -3.41
CA SER A 104 18.36 -9.93 -3.03
C SER A 104 17.10 -10.51 -3.63
N LEU A 105 17.12 -11.81 -3.96
CA LEU A 105 15.92 -12.55 -4.37
C LEU A 105 14.81 -12.48 -3.30
N ALA A 106 15.19 -12.36 -2.01
CA ALA A 106 14.21 -12.17 -0.93
C ALA A 106 13.36 -10.92 -1.13
N TYR A 107 13.95 -9.82 -1.58
CA TYR A 107 13.20 -8.58 -1.85
C TYR A 107 12.25 -8.76 -3.04
N ASP A 108 12.68 -9.44 -4.11
CA ASP A 108 11.81 -9.74 -5.26
C ASP A 108 10.61 -10.57 -4.85
N ILE A 109 10.80 -11.59 -3.98
CA ILE A 109 9.71 -12.41 -3.44
C ILE A 109 8.75 -11.55 -2.60
N VAL A 110 9.26 -10.66 -1.77
CA VAL A 110 8.42 -9.75 -0.98
C VAL A 110 7.58 -8.85 -1.89
N TRP A 111 8.19 -8.25 -2.90
CA TRP A 111 7.50 -7.36 -3.84
C TRP A 111 6.52 -8.09 -4.74
N ASP A 112 6.87 -9.27 -5.25
CA ASP A 112 6.08 -9.96 -6.28
C ASP A 112 4.98 -10.84 -5.69
N ASN A 113 5.12 -11.27 -4.43
CA ASN A 113 4.19 -12.23 -3.83
C ASN A 113 3.60 -11.74 -2.50
N LEU A 114 4.43 -11.36 -1.51
CA LEU A 114 3.95 -11.09 -0.16
C LEU A 114 3.17 -9.78 -0.09
N MET A 115 3.69 -8.71 -0.72
CA MET A 115 3.01 -7.40 -0.73
C MET A 115 1.66 -7.46 -1.45
N PRO A 116 1.52 -8.01 -2.67
CA PRO A 116 0.22 -8.13 -3.31
C PRO A 116 -0.77 -8.97 -2.49
N MET A 117 -0.31 -10.04 -1.84
CA MET A 117 -1.14 -10.86 -0.97
C MET A 117 -1.62 -10.06 0.25
N GLY A 118 -0.74 -9.26 0.87
CA GLY A 118 -1.09 -8.36 1.98
C GLY A 118 -2.15 -7.34 1.57
N VAL A 119 -2.03 -6.74 0.37
CA VAL A 119 -3.04 -5.80 -0.16
C VAL A 119 -4.41 -6.47 -0.33
N VAL A 120 -4.46 -7.66 -0.94
CA VAL A 120 -5.73 -8.39 -1.11
C VAL A 120 -6.37 -8.71 0.23
N LEU A 121 -5.58 -9.23 1.18
CA LEU A 121 -6.05 -9.57 2.52
C LEU A 121 -6.60 -8.34 3.26
N ALA A 122 -5.92 -7.19 3.15
CA ALA A 122 -6.41 -5.92 3.71
C ALA A 122 -7.76 -5.51 3.10
N LEU A 123 -7.91 -5.62 1.77
CA LEU A 123 -9.16 -5.30 1.08
C LEU A 123 -10.29 -6.25 1.46
N LEU A 124 -10.00 -7.55 1.55
CA LEU A 124 -10.97 -8.57 1.94
C LEU A 124 -11.40 -8.37 3.41
N SER A 125 -10.46 -8.17 4.35
CA SER A 125 -10.77 -7.95 5.76
C SER A 125 -11.58 -6.68 5.96
N SER A 126 -11.16 -5.58 5.34
CA SER A 126 -11.86 -4.30 5.40
C SER A 126 -13.28 -4.41 4.85
N SER A 127 -13.45 -5.17 3.77
CA SER A 127 -14.78 -5.42 3.20
C SER A 127 -15.63 -6.35 4.06
N SER A 128 -15.05 -7.17 4.95
CA SER A 128 -15.77 -8.08 5.86
C SER A 128 -16.36 -7.38 7.08
N VAL A 129 -15.79 -6.25 7.49
CA VAL A 129 -16.30 -5.41 8.58
C VAL A 129 -17.47 -4.55 8.08
N ALA A 130 -18.57 -5.17 7.65
CA ALA A 130 -19.79 -4.42 7.41
C ALA A 130 -20.53 -4.22 8.74
N PRO A 131 -20.89 -2.98 9.10
CA PRO A 131 -21.75 -2.77 10.24
C PRO A 131 -23.11 -3.44 10.02
N SER A 132 -23.68 -4.00 11.07
CA SER A 132 -25.04 -4.51 11.04
C SER A 132 -25.98 -3.42 10.51
N ARG A 133 -26.86 -3.80 9.59
CA ARG A 133 -27.71 -2.94 8.74
C ARG A 133 -28.55 -1.91 9.52
N ASP A 134 -28.78 -2.15 10.80
CA ASP A 134 -29.72 -1.37 11.63
C ASP A 134 -29.07 -0.20 12.39
N LYS A 135 -27.72 -0.02 12.32
CA LYS A 135 -27.00 0.97 13.11
C LYS A 135 -26.21 2.01 12.28
N ILE A 136 -26.30 2.02 10.95
CA ILE A 136 -25.69 3.06 10.14
C ILE A 136 -26.62 4.27 10.14
N ASP A 137 -26.22 5.32 10.81
CA ASP A 137 -26.79 6.64 10.59
C ASP A 137 -26.46 7.08 9.13
N LYS A 138 -27.45 6.94 8.25
CA LYS A 138 -27.29 7.24 6.80
C LYS A 138 -26.79 8.67 6.59
N ASP A 139 -27.21 9.60 7.42
CA ASP A 139 -26.82 11.00 7.30
C ASP A 139 -25.35 11.19 7.67
N SER A 140 -24.88 10.58 8.76
CA SER A 140 -23.46 10.62 9.13
C SER A 140 -22.57 9.95 8.08
N GLY A 141 -23.01 8.81 7.54
CA GLY A 141 -22.29 8.11 6.46
C GLY A 141 -22.16 8.96 5.21
N TRP A 142 -23.24 9.60 4.79
CA TRP A 142 -23.25 10.47 3.62
C TRP A 142 -22.37 11.72 3.81
N GLN A 143 -22.40 12.32 5.00
CA GLN A 143 -21.57 13.49 5.33
C GLN A 143 -20.08 13.16 5.27
N VAL A 144 -19.65 12.02 5.84
CA VAL A 144 -18.26 11.58 5.79
C VAL A 144 -17.84 11.25 4.37
N LEU A 145 -18.68 10.56 3.59
CA LEU A 145 -18.38 10.24 2.18
C LEU A 145 -18.23 11.50 1.32
N ARG A 146 -19.12 12.50 1.48
CA ARG A 146 -18.98 13.78 0.76
C ARG A 146 -17.67 14.49 1.14
N GLY A 147 -17.33 14.52 2.43
CA GLY A 147 -16.06 15.08 2.89
C GLY A 147 -14.85 14.34 2.29
N PHE A 148 -14.93 13.02 2.20
CA PHE A 148 -13.89 12.20 1.59
C PHE A 148 -13.68 12.51 0.10
N ILE A 149 -14.76 12.62 -0.67
CA ILE A 149 -14.68 12.97 -2.09
C ILE A 149 -14.00 14.34 -2.26
N VAL A 150 -14.41 15.33 -1.46
CA VAL A 150 -13.77 16.66 -1.47
C VAL A 150 -12.29 16.57 -1.10
N GLY A 151 -11.94 15.78 -0.08
CA GLY A 151 -10.56 15.55 0.32
C GLY A 151 -9.72 14.88 -0.77
N ALA A 152 -10.29 13.88 -1.46
CA ALA A 152 -9.64 13.23 -2.59
C ALA A 152 -9.35 14.22 -3.75
N PHE A 153 -10.30 15.10 -4.08
CA PHE A 153 -10.06 16.19 -5.04
C PHE A 153 -8.97 17.15 -4.53
N GLY A 154 -8.99 17.50 -3.24
CA GLY A 154 -7.96 18.31 -2.62
C GLY A 154 -6.56 17.68 -2.72
N THR A 155 -6.49 16.34 -2.57
CA THR A 155 -5.24 15.58 -2.76
C THR A 155 -4.74 15.66 -4.21
N ILE A 156 -5.63 15.53 -5.20
CA ILE A 156 -5.27 15.65 -6.62
C ILE A 156 -4.71 17.04 -6.89
N VAL A 157 -5.43 18.09 -6.48
CA VAL A 157 -4.98 19.50 -6.64
C VAL A 157 -3.65 19.72 -5.92
N GLY A 158 -3.51 19.22 -4.69
CA GLY A 158 -2.28 19.30 -3.91
C GLY A 158 -1.11 18.59 -4.58
N THR A 159 -1.36 17.45 -5.23
CA THR A 159 -0.34 16.69 -5.97
C THR A 159 0.19 17.51 -7.16
N TYR A 160 -0.69 18.09 -7.97
CA TYR A 160 -0.28 18.95 -9.08
C TYR A 160 0.47 20.16 -8.61
N LEU A 161 0.00 20.84 -7.55
CA LEU A 161 0.67 22.01 -6.99
C LEU A 161 2.05 21.65 -6.46
N SER A 162 2.16 20.58 -5.68
CA SER A 162 3.44 20.11 -5.15
C SER A 162 4.41 19.75 -6.26
N PHE A 163 3.92 19.09 -7.32
CA PHE A 163 4.74 18.70 -8.45
C PHE A 163 5.22 19.92 -9.25
N ALA A 164 4.37 20.91 -9.45
CA ALA A 164 4.75 22.16 -10.08
C ALA A 164 5.84 22.91 -9.29
N CYS A 165 5.77 22.89 -7.93
CA CYS A 165 6.74 23.57 -7.07
C CYS A 165 8.06 22.79 -6.91
N ILE A 166 8.00 21.50 -6.69
CA ILE A 166 9.14 20.68 -6.22
C ILE A 166 9.40 19.46 -7.13
N GLY A 167 8.57 19.19 -8.12
CA GLY A 167 8.67 17.97 -8.95
C GLY A 167 10.05 17.78 -9.58
N ARG A 168 10.69 18.85 -10.04
CA ARG A 168 12.05 18.80 -10.62
C ARG A 168 13.11 18.34 -9.60
N ALA A 169 12.96 18.69 -8.34
CA ALA A 169 13.88 18.29 -7.26
C ALA A 169 13.78 16.82 -6.91
N LEU A 170 12.69 16.12 -7.31
CA LEU A 170 12.51 14.69 -7.11
C LEU A 170 13.18 13.84 -8.20
N GLY A 171 13.75 14.46 -9.24
CA GLY A 171 14.43 13.78 -10.34
C GLY A 171 13.51 13.14 -11.37
N ALA A 172 14.08 12.32 -12.26
CA ALA A 172 13.36 11.73 -13.39
C ALA A 172 12.18 10.82 -12.99
N GLU A 173 12.27 10.14 -11.85
CA GLU A 173 11.21 9.27 -11.30
C GLU A 173 10.23 10.06 -10.39
N GLY A 174 10.36 11.40 -10.31
CA GLY A 174 9.56 12.26 -9.45
C GLY A 174 8.04 12.15 -9.68
N TRP A 175 7.62 11.98 -10.93
CA TRP A 175 6.22 11.80 -11.27
C TRP A 175 5.64 10.47 -10.72
N LYS A 176 6.46 9.40 -10.67
CA LYS A 176 6.04 8.11 -10.11
C LYS A 176 5.81 8.22 -8.61
N ILE A 177 6.76 8.86 -7.90
CA ILE A 177 6.60 9.05 -6.46
C ILE A 177 5.43 9.99 -6.13
N ALA A 178 5.20 11.03 -6.94
CA ALA A 178 4.03 11.88 -6.82
C ALA A 178 2.72 11.10 -6.98
N SER A 179 2.68 10.14 -7.93
CA SER A 179 1.56 9.21 -8.09
C SER A 179 1.33 8.33 -6.86
N CYS A 180 2.42 7.80 -6.30
CA CYS A 180 2.37 6.98 -5.08
C CYS A 180 1.84 7.76 -3.89
N LEU A 181 2.31 8.99 -3.70
CA LEU A 181 1.86 9.89 -2.64
C LEU A 181 0.40 10.32 -2.84
N CYS A 182 0.00 10.62 -4.09
CA CYS A 182 -1.40 10.91 -4.41
C CYS A 182 -2.31 9.75 -4.01
N SER A 183 -1.94 8.52 -4.36
CA SER A 183 -2.73 7.33 -4.00
C SER A 183 -2.70 7.07 -2.50
N SER A 184 -1.57 7.31 -1.81
CA SER A 184 -1.47 7.20 -0.36
C SER A 184 -2.43 8.15 0.34
N TYR A 185 -2.50 9.42 -0.10
CA TYR A 185 -3.33 10.44 0.52
C TYR A 185 -4.79 10.50 0.02
N ILE A 186 -5.21 9.49 -0.74
CA ILE A 186 -6.62 9.22 -1.05
C ILE A 186 -7.09 7.93 -0.36
N GLY A 187 -6.23 6.91 -0.23
CA GLY A 187 -6.63 5.61 0.29
C GLY A 187 -5.64 4.99 1.29
N GLY A 188 -4.66 5.76 1.80
CA GLY A 188 -3.67 5.26 2.77
C GLY A 188 -2.49 4.52 2.16
N SER A 189 -1.49 4.21 3.00
CA SER A 189 -0.16 3.70 2.61
C SER A 189 -0.17 2.38 1.83
N ILE A 190 -1.23 1.57 1.93
CA ILE A 190 -1.39 0.35 1.11
C ILE A 190 -1.43 0.72 -0.37
N ASN A 191 -2.11 1.81 -0.72
CA ASN A 191 -2.21 2.28 -2.10
C ASN A 191 -0.89 2.89 -2.61
N PHE A 192 -0.06 3.45 -1.72
CA PHE A 192 1.31 3.85 -2.09
C PHE A 192 2.08 2.66 -2.64
N ALA A 193 2.11 1.55 -1.90
CA ALA A 193 2.82 0.35 -2.30
C ALA A 193 2.23 -0.27 -3.58
N ALA A 194 0.90 -0.31 -3.70
CA ALA A 194 0.22 -0.81 -4.88
C ALA A 194 0.54 0.01 -6.14
N THR A 195 0.57 1.34 -6.01
CA THR A 195 0.91 2.27 -7.11
C THR A 195 2.39 2.15 -7.48
N ALA A 196 3.29 2.05 -6.51
CA ALA A 196 4.72 1.86 -6.73
C ALA A 196 5.00 0.57 -7.52
N LYS A 197 4.30 -0.51 -7.17
CA LYS A 197 4.37 -1.77 -7.92
C LYS A 197 3.82 -1.64 -9.34
N ALA A 198 2.67 -1.00 -9.51
CA ALA A 198 2.03 -0.82 -10.81
C ALA A 198 2.88 0.06 -11.76
N LEU A 199 3.65 1.02 -11.22
CA LEU A 199 4.55 1.89 -11.97
C LEU A 199 5.98 1.33 -12.10
N ASP A 200 6.20 0.10 -11.64
CA ASP A 200 7.49 -0.62 -11.71
C ASP A 200 8.69 0.18 -11.15
N MET A 201 8.46 0.90 -10.03
CA MET A 201 9.49 1.76 -9.43
C MET A 201 10.73 1.01 -8.94
N VAL A 202 10.59 -0.27 -8.57
CA VAL A 202 11.70 -1.08 -8.05
C VAL A 202 12.73 -1.37 -9.12
N ASN A 203 12.26 -1.76 -10.32
CA ASN A 203 13.14 -2.15 -11.42
C ASN A 203 13.67 -0.94 -12.22
N SER A 204 13.00 0.22 -12.10
CA SER A 204 13.39 1.46 -12.79
C SER A 204 14.49 2.26 -12.07
N GLY A 205 15.06 1.74 -10.97
CA GLY A 205 16.08 2.45 -10.19
C GLY A 205 15.52 3.42 -9.14
N GLY A 206 14.19 3.51 -9.01
CA GLY A 206 13.50 4.38 -8.06
C GLY A 206 13.46 3.89 -6.61
N GLN A 207 14.16 2.82 -6.26
CA GLN A 207 14.05 2.17 -4.94
C GLN A 207 14.44 3.10 -3.78
N ALA A 208 15.50 3.89 -3.92
CA ALA A 208 15.91 4.84 -2.87
C ALA A 208 14.84 5.93 -2.67
N LEU A 209 14.30 6.47 -3.78
CA LEU A 209 13.24 7.47 -3.76
C LEU A 209 11.95 6.90 -3.16
N LEU A 210 11.62 5.65 -3.50
CA LEU A 210 10.45 4.94 -2.97
C LEU A 210 10.54 4.77 -1.44
N THR A 211 11.71 4.37 -0.94
CA THR A 211 11.91 4.16 0.50
C THR A 211 11.88 5.49 1.26
N ALA A 212 12.54 6.52 0.71
CA ALA A 212 12.50 7.87 1.27
C ALA A 212 11.06 8.41 1.29
N GLY A 213 10.30 8.18 0.21
CA GLY A 213 8.90 8.56 0.11
C GLY A 213 8.01 7.89 1.14
N MET A 214 8.17 6.57 1.35
CA MET A 214 7.42 5.81 2.34
C MET A 214 7.74 6.24 3.77
N ALA A 215 9.01 6.50 4.08
CA ALA A 215 9.41 7.00 5.39
C ALA A 215 8.83 8.39 5.67
N ALA A 216 8.90 9.28 4.67
CA ALA A 216 8.33 10.62 4.76
C ALA A 216 6.80 10.60 4.86
N ASP A 217 6.12 9.70 4.13
CA ASP A 217 4.67 9.48 4.17
C ASP A 217 4.19 9.10 5.57
N ASN A 218 4.84 8.10 6.20
CA ASN A 218 4.49 7.66 7.55
C ASN A 218 4.71 8.76 8.60
N LEU A 219 5.81 9.51 8.51
CA LEU A 219 6.08 10.64 9.40
C LEU A 219 5.02 11.74 9.24
N ALA A 220 4.74 12.10 7.99
CA ALA A 220 3.76 13.14 7.67
C ALA A 220 2.35 12.74 8.11
N MET A 221 1.96 11.48 7.95
CA MET A 221 0.68 10.95 8.44
C MET A 221 0.56 11.10 9.97
N ALA A 222 1.62 10.78 10.73
CA ALA A 222 1.59 10.93 12.18
C ALA A 222 1.45 12.41 12.60
N VAL A 223 2.20 13.31 11.95
CA VAL A 223 2.09 14.77 12.19
C VAL A 223 0.70 15.29 11.80
N TYR A 224 0.18 14.84 10.65
CA TYR A 224 -1.13 15.23 10.16
C TYR A 224 -2.25 14.81 11.13
N LEU A 225 -2.22 13.57 11.61
CA LEU A 225 -3.15 13.09 12.63
C LEU A 225 -3.08 13.94 13.91
N GLY A 226 -1.86 14.28 14.35
CA GLY A 226 -1.65 15.22 15.46
C GLY A 226 -2.33 16.57 15.23
N ILE A 227 -2.19 17.14 14.03
CA ILE A 227 -2.87 18.40 13.65
C ILE A 227 -4.38 18.25 13.71
N LEU A 228 -4.94 17.15 13.21
CA LEU A 228 -6.39 16.90 13.27
C LEU A 228 -6.88 16.82 14.71
N PHE A 229 -6.10 16.27 15.64
CA PHE A 229 -6.45 16.25 17.07
C PHE A 229 -6.43 17.64 17.73
N LEU A 230 -5.68 18.61 17.20
CA LEU A 230 -5.66 19.99 17.71
C LEU A 230 -6.89 20.80 17.29
N ILE A 231 -7.56 20.43 16.19
CA ILE A 231 -8.76 21.11 15.71
C ILE A 231 -9.95 20.72 16.61
N LYS A 232 -10.40 21.66 17.45
CA LYS A 232 -11.55 21.44 18.33
C LYS A 232 -12.85 21.55 17.53
N THR A 233 -13.74 20.59 17.73
CA THR A 233 -15.09 20.59 17.13
C THR A 233 -16.02 19.70 17.95
N ASP A 234 -17.30 20.06 17.95
CA ASP A 234 -18.34 19.21 18.50
C ASP A 234 -18.58 18.05 17.54
N GLY A 235 -18.62 16.84 18.09
CA GLY A 235 -18.90 15.62 17.30
C GLY A 235 -20.40 15.43 17.03
N PRO A 236 -20.75 14.34 16.33
CA PRO A 236 -22.15 13.91 16.26
C PRO A 236 -22.66 13.68 17.69
N LYS A 237 -23.92 14.11 17.95
CA LYS A 237 -24.52 14.00 19.30
C LYS A 237 -24.34 12.58 19.87
N PRO A 238 -23.95 12.43 21.13
CA PRO A 238 -23.84 11.11 21.76
C PRO A 238 -25.16 10.35 21.64
N VAL A 239 -25.08 9.03 21.46
CA VAL A 239 -26.27 8.18 21.57
C VAL A 239 -26.52 7.97 23.06
N GLU A 240 -27.55 8.58 23.61
CA GLU A 240 -28.10 8.15 24.92
C GLU A 240 -28.51 6.68 24.73
N ASN A 241 -27.91 5.74 25.47
CA ASN A 241 -28.19 4.30 25.44
C ASN A 241 -27.57 3.47 24.29
N ALA A 242 -26.40 3.79 23.78
CA ALA A 242 -25.63 2.78 23.08
C ALA A 242 -24.90 1.91 24.09
N ASP A 243 -25.32 0.65 24.25
CA ASP A 243 -24.58 -0.37 24.97
C ASP A 243 -23.14 -0.38 24.46
N ILE A 244 -22.22 0.15 25.28
CA ILE A 244 -20.78 0.26 24.99
C ILE A 244 -20.17 -1.13 24.83
N ASP A 245 -20.83 -2.17 25.38
CA ASP A 245 -20.36 -3.54 25.41
C ASP A 245 -20.47 -4.31 24.08
N GLN A 246 -21.08 -3.74 23.02
CA GLN A 246 -21.25 -4.45 21.75
C GLN A 246 -20.39 -3.94 20.59
N VAL A 247 -19.55 -2.94 20.80
CA VAL A 247 -18.58 -2.46 19.77
C VAL A 247 -17.22 -3.15 19.90
N GLU A 248 -17.00 -3.94 20.95
CA GLU A 248 -16.03 -5.02 20.83
C GLU A 248 -16.58 -6.00 19.79
N THR A 249 -16.22 -5.74 18.53
CA THR A 249 -16.25 -6.78 17.48
C THR A 249 -15.63 -8.00 18.18
N LYS A 250 -16.43 -9.05 18.46
CA LYS A 250 -15.90 -10.32 18.92
C LYS A 250 -14.78 -10.66 17.94
N ARG A 251 -13.54 -10.37 18.30
CA ARG A 251 -12.37 -10.82 17.54
C ARG A 251 -12.48 -12.34 17.57
N GLN A 252 -13.07 -12.89 16.52
CA GLN A 252 -13.12 -14.35 16.38
C GLN A 252 -11.67 -14.78 16.32
N ILE A 253 -11.27 -15.58 17.29
CA ILE A 253 -9.94 -16.19 17.30
C ILE A 253 -9.82 -16.99 15.99
N PRO A 254 -8.87 -16.65 15.12
CA PRO A 254 -8.77 -17.34 13.83
C PRO A 254 -8.45 -18.80 14.04
N THR A 255 -9.27 -19.67 13.46
CA THR A 255 -9.01 -21.12 13.44
C THR A 255 -8.04 -21.46 12.31
N LYS A 256 -7.36 -22.60 12.42
CA LYS A 256 -6.46 -23.08 11.34
C LYS A 256 -7.20 -23.15 9.99
N SER A 257 -8.44 -23.63 10.00
CA SER A 257 -9.28 -23.71 8.80
C SER A 257 -9.56 -22.34 8.21
N SER A 258 -9.94 -21.34 9.05
CA SER A 258 -10.24 -20.00 8.56
C SER A 258 -9.00 -19.29 7.99
N LEU A 259 -7.82 -19.48 8.59
CA LEU A 259 -6.57 -18.93 8.07
C LEU A 259 -6.24 -19.50 6.69
N CYS A 260 -6.31 -20.84 6.53
CA CYS A 260 -6.07 -21.50 5.24
C CYS A 260 -7.07 -21.02 4.18
N THR A 261 -8.35 -20.92 4.54
CA THR A 261 -9.40 -20.46 3.61
C THR A 261 -9.17 -19.01 3.21
N THR A 262 -8.84 -18.13 4.16
CA THR A 262 -8.55 -16.72 3.90
C THR A 262 -7.37 -16.56 2.95
N CYS A 263 -6.28 -17.30 3.17
CA CYS A 263 -5.14 -17.32 2.26
C CYS A 263 -5.51 -17.86 0.86
N ALA A 264 -6.30 -18.94 0.80
CA ALA A 264 -6.75 -19.50 -0.48
C ALA A 264 -7.60 -18.51 -1.28
N VAL A 265 -8.57 -17.84 -0.65
CA VAL A 265 -9.40 -16.82 -1.30
C VAL A 265 -8.52 -15.66 -1.79
N ALA A 266 -7.56 -15.20 -0.98
CA ALA A 266 -6.66 -14.13 -1.38
C ALA A 266 -5.82 -14.50 -2.61
N LEU A 267 -5.29 -15.73 -2.67
CA LEU A 267 -4.53 -16.22 -3.83
C LEU A 267 -5.41 -16.36 -5.08
N ILE A 268 -6.66 -16.82 -4.93
CA ILE A 268 -7.62 -16.92 -6.04
C ILE A 268 -7.90 -15.52 -6.60
N VAL A 269 -8.17 -14.53 -5.73
CA VAL A 269 -8.42 -13.14 -6.14
C VAL A 269 -7.21 -12.56 -6.86
N LEU A 270 -5.99 -12.77 -6.34
CA LEU A 270 -4.76 -12.35 -7.00
C LEU A 270 -4.61 -12.97 -8.39
N ARG A 271 -4.80 -14.29 -8.49
CA ARG A 271 -4.67 -14.99 -9.76
C ARG A 271 -5.70 -14.55 -10.78
N LEU A 272 -6.93 -14.33 -10.34
CA LEU A 272 -8.02 -13.83 -11.18
C LEU A 272 -7.74 -12.41 -11.67
N SER A 273 -7.29 -11.52 -10.78
CA SER A 273 -6.91 -10.15 -11.13
C SER A 273 -5.78 -10.12 -12.16
N TYR A 274 -4.76 -10.96 -12.00
CA TYR A 274 -3.67 -11.08 -12.96
C TYR A 274 -4.17 -11.59 -14.32
N SER A 275 -5.03 -12.61 -14.32
CA SER A 275 -5.61 -13.16 -15.56
C SER A 275 -6.44 -12.13 -16.31
N LEU A 276 -7.26 -11.34 -15.59
CA LEU A 276 -8.03 -10.24 -16.16
C LEU A 276 -7.12 -9.13 -16.72
N ALA A 277 -6.05 -8.78 -16.01
CA ALA A 277 -5.08 -7.79 -16.47
C ALA A 277 -4.38 -8.22 -17.77
N VAL A 278 -3.99 -9.49 -17.86
CA VAL A 278 -3.38 -10.07 -19.07
C VAL A 278 -4.39 -10.09 -20.21
N PHE A 279 -5.64 -10.50 -19.95
CA PHE A 279 -6.71 -10.52 -20.95
C PHE A 279 -7.01 -9.11 -21.49
N ALA A 280 -7.03 -8.10 -20.62
CA ALA A 280 -7.21 -6.70 -20.99
C ALA A 280 -5.96 -6.06 -21.66
N GLY A 281 -4.86 -6.78 -21.82
CA GLY A 281 -3.62 -6.27 -22.40
C GLY A 281 -2.82 -5.31 -21.51
N VAL A 282 -3.16 -5.23 -20.22
CA VAL A 282 -2.55 -4.31 -19.24
C VAL A 282 -2.00 -5.06 -18.01
N PRO A 283 -1.04 -6.00 -18.17
CA PRO A 283 -0.56 -6.85 -17.08
C PRO A 283 0.06 -6.06 -15.90
N SER A 284 0.62 -4.89 -16.16
CA SER A 284 1.15 -4.00 -15.11
C SER A 284 0.07 -3.38 -14.23
N PHE A 285 -1.21 -3.46 -14.64
CA PHE A 285 -2.34 -2.90 -13.93
C PHE A 285 -3.07 -3.93 -13.04
N ASN A 286 -2.49 -5.10 -12.81
CA ASN A 286 -3.12 -6.19 -12.05
C ASN A 286 -3.56 -5.78 -10.64
N LEU A 287 -2.74 -4.95 -9.93
CA LEU A 287 -3.10 -4.45 -8.60
C LEU A 287 -4.26 -3.45 -8.63
N GLY A 288 -4.36 -2.62 -9.69
CA GLY A 288 -5.53 -1.76 -9.90
C GLY A 288 -6.82 -2.58 -10.05
N ILE A 289 -6.78 -3.67 -10.83
CA ILE A 289 -7.90 -4.61 -10.97
C ILE A 289 -8.20 -5.31 -9.64
N THR A 290 -7.17 -5.67 -8.88
CA THR A 290 -7.32 -6.27 -7.54
C THR A 290 -8.09 -5.35 -6.59
N CYS A 291 -7.82 -4.04 -6.61
CA CYS A 291 -8.50 -3.07 -5.75
C CYS A 291 -10.01 -2.97 -6.03
N ILE A 292 -10.44 -3.32 -7.25
CA ILE A 292 -11.87 -3.39 -7.61
C ILE A 292 -12.43 -4.79 -7.32
N LEU A 293 -11.69 -5.84 -7.70
CA LEU A 293 -12.18 -7.22 -7.64
C LEU A 293 -12.31 -7.72 -6.19
N ALA A 294 -11.37 -7.39 -5.28
CA ALA A 294 -11.41 -7.89 -3.92
C ALA A 294 -12.66 -7.44 -3.14
N PRO A 295 -13.07 -6.15 -3.13
CA PRO A 295 -14.34 -5.75 -2.53
C PRO A 295 -15.57 -6.38 -3.20
N CYS A 296 -15.56 -6.57 -4.52
CA CYS A 296 -16.64 -7.24 -5.24
C CYS A 296 -16.79 -8.71 -4.81
N VAL A 297 -15.67 -9.44 -4.69
CA VAL A 297 -15.66 -10.82 -4.20
C VAL A 297 -16.15 -10.89 -2.76
N ALA A 298 -15.68 -10.03 -1.87
CA ALA A 298 -16.12 -9.96 -0.49
C ALA A 298 -17.62 -9.66 -0.39
N TRP A 299 -18.15 -8.77 -1.23
CA TRP A 299 -19.59 -8.49 -1.30
C TRP A 299 -20.38 -9.69 -1.79
N ALA A 300 -19.91 -10.37 -2.86
CA ALA A 300 -20.55 -11.56 -3.40
C ALA A 300 -20.60 -12.70 -2.38
N MET A 301 -19.49 -12.94 -1.67
CA MET A 301 -19.41 -13.96 -0.61
C MET A 301 -20.42 -13.68 0.51
N ARG A 302 -20.60 -12.41 0.93
CA ARG A 302 -21.63 -12.05 1.92
C ARG A 302 -23.05 -12.30 1.41
N LYS A 303 -23.33 -11.98 0.14
CA LYS A 303 -24.64 -12.28 -0.45
C LYS A 303 -24.92 -13.76 -0.45
N VAL A 304 -23.93 -14.57 -0.82
CA VAL A 304 -24.04 -16.05 -0.82
C VAL A 304 -24.25 -16.58 0.59
N SER A 305 -23.55 -16.08 1.61
CA SER A 305 -23.70 -16.53 3.01
C SER A 305 -25.07 -16.21 3.63
N GLN A 306 -25.80 -15.24 3.07
CA GLN A 306 -27.15 -14.91 3.50
C GLN A 306 -28.22 -15.89 2.97
N LEU A 307 -27.87 -16.75 2.00
CA LEU A 307 -28.76 -17.78 1.50
C LEU A 307 -28.89 -18.92 2.52
N GLU A 308 -30.12 -19.27 2.92
CA GLU A 308 -30.40 -20.29 3.95
C GLU A 308 -29.70 -21.63 3.70
N LYS A 309 -29.61 -22.08 2.43
CA LYS A 309 -28.94 -23.33 2.05
C LYS A 309 -27.45 -23.35 2.34
N VAL A 310 -26.77 -22.21 2.33
CA VAL A 310 -25.32 -22.10 2.58
C VAL A 310 -25.05 -22.03 4.08
N ARG A 311 -25.97 -21.51 4.87
CA ARG A 311 -25.91 -21.47 6.34
C ARG A 311 -25.85 -22.86 6.98
N LEU A 312 -26.50 -23.86 6.37
CA LEU A 312 -26.49 -25.26 6.79
C LEU A 312 -25.11 -25.93 6.67
N TRP A 313 -24.20 -25.41 5.83
CA TRP A 313 -22.88 -26.01 5.57
C TRP A 313 -21.76 -25.39 6.38
N ASN A 314 -22.04 -24.60 7.43
CA ASN A 314 -21.06 -23.86 8.24
C ASN A 314 -20.07 -23.01 7.41
N LEU A 315 -20.42 -22.63 6.19
CA LEU A 315 -19.62 -21.76 5.34
C LEU A 315 -19.60 -20.31 5.85
N CYS A 316 -20.29 -20.00 6.92
CA CYS A 316 -20.37 -18.66 7.51
C CYS A 316 -18.98 -18.15 7.96
N SER A 317 -18.07 -19.03 8.38
CA SER A 317 -16.71 -18.67 8.77
C SER A 317 -15.84 -18.24 7.58
N ILE A 318 -16.20 -18.60 6.35
CA ILE A 318 -15.47 -18.20 5.13
C ILE A 318 -15.73 -16.72 4.79
N THR A 319 -16.89 -16.19 5.15
CA THR A 319 -17.29 -14.84 4.78
C THR A 319 -16.76 -13.75 5.73
N GLU A 320 -16.45 -14.13 6.96
CA GLU A 320 -15.89 -13.20 7.96
C GLU A 320 -14.38 -13.11 7.89
N MET A 321 -13.71 -14.05 7.22
CA MET A 321 -12.26 -14.12 7.02
C MET A 321 -11.44 -13.77 8.27
N PRO A 322 -11.69 -14.41 9.42
CA PRO A 322 -10.95 -14.11 10.63
C PRO A 322 -9.45 -14.36 10.43
N GLY A 323 -8.62 -13.43 10.87
CA GLY A 323 -7.17 -13.47 10.67
C GLY A 323 -6.67 -12.78 9.40
N ALA A 324 -7.54 -12.32 8.50
CA ALA A 324 -7.12 -11.64 7.28
C ALA A 324 -6.35 -10.34 7.57
N GLN A 325 -6.80 -9.57 8.55
CA GLN A 325 -6.16 -8.30 8.93
C GLN A 325 -4.81 -8.55 9.60
N GLU A 326 -4.72 -9.55 10.47
CA GLU A 326 -3.49 -9.92 11.17
C GLU A 326 -2.43 -10.42 10.18
N ILE A 327 -2.80 -11.30 9.24
CA ILE A 327 -1.89 -11.78 8.19
C ILE A 327 -1.47 -10.62 7.28
N SER A 328 -2.42 -9.78 6.87
CA SER A 328 -2.12 -8.59 6.05
C SER A 328 -1.12 -7.68 6.75
N GLY A 329 -1.36 -7.35 8.02
CA GLY A 329 -0.46 -6.52 8.82
C GLY A 329 0.96 -7.09 8.91
N ALA A 330 1.07 -8.39 9.20
CA ALA A 330 2.37 -9.08 9.26
C ALA A 330 3.11 -9.05 7.91
N LEU A 331 2.43 -9.34 6.80
CA LEU A 331 3.01 -9.29 5.46
C LEU A 331 3.46 -7.86 5.08
N MET A 332 2.67 -6.85 5.46
CA MET A 332 3.02 -5.45 5.22
C MET A 332 4.24 -5.02 6.05
N LEU A 333 4.37 -5.47 7.31
CA LEU A 333 5.57 -5.18 8.11
C LEU A 333 6.84 -5.79 7.50
N VAL A 334 6.77 -7.02 6.97
CA VAL A 334 7.88 -7.63 6.23
C VAL A 334 8.19 -6.84 4.96
N PHE A 335 7.17 -6.35 4.26
CA PHE A 335 7.33 -5.47 3.09
C PHE A 335 8.02 -4.16 3.47
N PHE A 336 7.64 -3.49 4.56
CA PHE A 336 8.32 -2.28 5.05
C PHE A 336 9.77 -2.57 5.46
N SER A 337 10.05 -3.72 6.07
CA SER A 337 11.42 -4.15 6.34
C SER A 337 12.25 -4.30 5.05
N ALA A 338 11.67 -4.88 3.99
CA ALA A 338 12.35 -5.01 2.69
C ALA A 338 12.61 -3.64 2.03
N LEU A 339 11.68 -2.69 2.18
CA LEU A 339 11.88 -1.30 1.75
C LEU A 339 13.08 -0.67 2.47
N GLY A 340 13.14 -0.81 3.80
CA GLY A 340 14.24 -0.29 4.60
C GLY A 340 15.59 -0.87 4.22
N ALA A 341 15.65 -2.17 3.89
CA ALA A 341 16.86 -2.85 3.48
C ALA A 341 17.45 -2.31 2.15
N GLY A 342 16.60 -1.78 1.27
CA GLY A 342 17.05 -1.11 0.04
C GLY A 342 17.59 0.31 0.24
N LEU A 343 17.56 0.85 1.46
CA LEU A 343 17.91 2.24 1.76
C LEU A 343 19.40 2.38 2.14
N ASP A 344 20.14 3.15 1.37
CA ASP A 344 21.40 3.70 1.81
C ASP A 344 21.15 5.07 2.47
N LEU A 345 21.27 5.16 3.81
CA LEU A 345 21.01 6.39 4.57
C LEU A 345 21.90 7.57 4.15
N ARG A 346 23.06 7.30 3.55
CA ARG A 346 23.98 8.37 3.09
C ARG A 346 23.43 9.08 1.86
N SER A 347 22.81 8.34 0.94
CA SER A 347 22.15 8.91 -0.25
C SER A 347 20.72 9.36 0.05
N GLY A 348 20.04 8.72 1.00
CA GLY A 348 18.62 8.96 1.33
C GLY A 348 18.37 10.25 2.14
N ALA A 349 19.31 10.69 2.99
CA ALA A 349 19.12 11.87 3.83
C ALA A 349 18.96 13.18 3.02
N LEU A 350 19.68 13.30 1.89
CA LEU A 350 19.56 14.46 1.00
C LEU A 350 18.27 14.40 0.15
N ALA A 351 17.73 13.21 -0.13
CA ALA A 351 16.50 13.04 -0.89
C ALA A 351 15.23 13.24 -0.04
N SER A 352 15.34 13.17 1.29
CA SER A 352 14.19 13.25 2.20
C SER A 352 13.61 14.66 2.36
N LEU A 353 14.43 15.71 2.28
CA LEU A 353 13.95 17.10 2.46
C LEU A 353 13.03 17.55 1.31
N PRO A 354 13.37 17.39 0.02
CA PRO A 354 12.44 17.64 -1.07
C PRO A 354 11.14 16.83 -0.94
N MET A 355 11.23 15.58 -0.48
CA MET A 355 10.08 14.71 -0.27
C MET A 355 9.15 15.24 0.82
N LEU A 356 9.70 15.62 1.98
CA LEU A 356 8.92 16.23 3.07
C LEU A 356 8.28 17.53 2.65
N THR A 357 8.99 18.36 1.87
CA THR A 357 8.44 19.61 1.32
C THR A 357 7.28 19.33 0.36
N PHE A 358 7.44 18.35 -0.54
CA PHE A 358 6.38 17.92 -1.45
C PHE A 358 5.14 17.49 -0.69
N ILE A 359 5.30 16.60 0.29
CA ILE A 359 4.21 16.09 1.13
C ILE A 359 3.58 17.22 1.94
N GLY A 360 4.39 18.12 2.48
CA GLY A 360 3.90 19.29 3.24
C GLY A 360 2.97 20.16 2.40
N ILE A 361 3.38 20.53 1.17
CA ILE A 361 2.55 21.32 0.25
C ILE A 361 1.26 20.56 -0.08
N LEU A 362 1.38 19.27 -0.39
CA LEU A 362 0.23 18.42 -0.73
C LEU A 362 -0.79 18.36 0.40
N LEU A 363 -0.35 18.02 1.62
CA LEU A 363 -1.24 17.85 2.77
C LEU A 363 -1.85 19.19 3.24
N VAL A 364 -1.09 20.28 3.22
CA VAL A 364 -1.62 21.61 3.53
C VAL A 364 -2.69 21.98 2.50
N THR A 365 -2.43 21.78 1.22
CA THR A 365 -3.40 22.04 0.16
C THR A 365 -4.65 21.19 0.33
N GLN A 366 -4.50 19.88 0.58
CA GLN A 366 -5.60 18.96 0.79
C GLN A 366 -6.46 19.36 1.99
N LEU A 367 -5.83 19.70 3.13
CA LEU A 367 -6.54 20.10 4.34
C LEU A 367 -7.29 21.44 4.12
N LEU A 368 -6.62 22.44 3.56
CA LEU A 368 -7.24 23.74 3.28
C LEU A 368 -8.39 23.59 2.28
N PHE A 369 -8.20 22.80 1.21
CA PHE A 369 -9.25 22.54 0.22
C PHE A 369 -10.45 21.87 0.88
N THR A 370 -10.24 20.86 1.72
CA THR A 370 -11.31 20.13 2.39
C THR A 370 -12.04 21.01 3.42
N LEU A 371 -11.33 21.86 4.12
CA LEU A 371 -11.93 22.83 5.05
C LEU A 371 -12.71 23.92 4.32
N VAL A 372 -12.15 24.49 3.26
CA VAL A 372 -12.80 25.59 2.52
C VAL A 372 -13.98 25.05 1.71
N VAL A 373 -13.75 24.06 0.85
CA VAL A 373 -14.79 23.53 -0.04
C VAL A 373 -15.77 22.65 0.76
N GLY A 374 -15.27 21.72 1.59
CA GLY A 374 -16.12 20.80 2.33
C GLY A 374 -16.90 21.50 3.44
N HIS A 375 -16.20 22.17 4.37
CA HIS A 375 -16.86 22.74 5.53
C HIS A 375 -17.55 24.08 5.22
N LYS A 376 -16.85 25.06 4.59
CA LYS A 376 -17.44 26.40 4.37
C LYS A 376 -18.41 26.46 3.20
N LEU A 377 -18.07 25.89 2.03
CA LEU A 377 -18.91 25.97 0.83
C LEU A 377 -20.04 24.92 0.85
N LEU A 378 -19.71 23.64 1.05
CA LEU A 378 -20.69 22.54 1.03
C LEU A 378 -21.38 22.33 2.39
N LYS A 379 -21.01 23.09 3.42
CA LYS A 379 -21.58 23.06 4.79
C LYS A 379 -21.57 21.67 5.41
N ILE A 380 -20.54 20.86 5.10
CA ILE A 380 -20.34 19.56 5.73
C ILE A 380 -19.91 19.82 7.18
N PRO A 381 -20.48 19.13 8.17
CA PRO A 381 -20.07 19.29 9.58
C PRO A 381 -18.58 19.08 9.76
N LEU A 382 -17.92 19.91 10.58
CA LEU A 382 -16.46 19.89 10.73
C LEU A 382 -15.96 18.52 11.21
N TRP A 383 -16.69 17.87 12.14
CA TRP A 383 -16.33 16.52 12.58
C TRP A 383 -16.30 15.50 11.42
N ALA A 384 -17.26 15.58 10.49
CA ALA A 384 -17.30 14.70 9.33
C ALA A 384 -16.14 14.99 8.36
N VAL A 385 -15.78 16.27 8.19
CA VAL A 385 -14.60 16.68 7.41
C VAL A 385 -13.32 16.14 8.03
N LEU A 386 -13.15 16.22 9.36
CA LEU A 386 -11.95 15.69 10.03
C LEU A 386 -11.84 14.17 9.91
N VAL A 387 -12.94 13.45 10.08
CA VAL A 387 -12.97 12.00 9.88
C VAL A 387 -12.67 11.63 8.42
N ALA A 388 -13.29 12.34 7.49
CA ALA A 388 -13.12 12.11 6.05
C ALA A 388 -11.68 12.36 5.58
N THR A 389 -11.09 13.48 5.98
CA THR A 389 -9.72 13.80 5.61
C THR A 389 -8.71 12.84 6.24
N ASN A 390 -8.99 12.33 7.45
CA ASN A 390 -8.18 11.27 8.04
C ASN A 390 -8.36 9.93 7.30
N ALA A 391 -9.58 9.62 6.84
CA ALA A 391 -9.82 8.43 6.02
C ALA A 391 -9.05 8.49 4.68
N ASN A 392 -8.90 9.68 4.09
CA ASN A 392 -8.06 9.90 2.92
C ASN A 392 -6.58 9.63 3.22
N VAL A 393 -6.02 10.27 4.25
CA VAL A 393 -4.58 10.27 4.54
C VAL A 393 -4.14 8.98 5.20
N GLY A 394 -4.84 8.53 6.22
CA GLY A 394 -4.43 7.38 7.03
C GLY A 394 -5.24 6.09 6.79
N GLY A 395 -6.32 6.18 6.00
CA GLY A 395 -7.18 5.04 5.69
C GLY A 395 -8.17 4.68 6.81
N PRO A 396 -8.84 3.51 6.71
CA PRO A 396 -9.98 3.16 7.56
C PRO A 396 -9.61 3.01 9.04
N ALA A 397 -8.45 2.44 9.35
CA ALA A 397 -8.04 2.17 10.74
C ALA A 397 -7.79 3.46 11.53
N THR A 398 -7.04 4.40 10.96
CA THR A 398 -6.73 5.67 11.61
C THR A 398 -7.96 6.58 11.70
N ALA A 399 -8.84 6.56 10.71
CA ALA A 399 -10.10 7.30 10.74
C ALA A 399 -11.04 6.78 11.84
N ALA A 400 -11.14 5.46 12.00
CA ALA A 400 -11.87 4.85 13.09
C ALA A 400 -11.24 5.18 14.46
N ALA A 401 -9.92 5.14 14.56
CA ALA A 401 -9.19 5.50 15.78
C ALA A 401 -9.42 6.96 16.17
N LEU A 402 -9.38 7.90 15.21
CA LEU A 402 -9.71 9.32 15.44
C LEU A 402 -11.15 9.47 15.97
N ALA A 403 -12.12 8.83 15.32
CA ALA A 403 -13.51 8.90 15.70
C ALA A 403 -13.73 8.33 17.12
N SER A 404 -13.13 7.20 17.44
CA SER A 404 -13.22 6.56 18.74
C SER A 404 -12.56 7.38 19.85
N ALA A 405 -11.35 7.91 19.62
CA ALA A 405 -10.62 8.73 20.56
C ALA A 405 -11.34 10.06 20.90
N ARG A 406 -12.14 10.55 19.96
CA ARG A 406 -13.01 11.72 20.13
C ARG A 406 -14.36 11.41 20.75
N GLY A 407 -14.68 10.15 21.04
CA GLY A 407 -15.99 9.72 21.51
C GLY A 407 -17.11 9.81 20.45
N TRP A 408 -16.74 9.89 19.17
CA TRP A 408 -17.67 10.01 18.04
C TRP A 408 -18.10 8.63 17.53
N LEU A 409 -18.75 7.85 18.39
CA LEU A 409 -19.12 6.45 18.12
C LEU A 409 -19.93 6.27 16.82
N ARG A 410 -20.83 7.22 16.51
CA ARG A 410 -21.61 7.21 15.26
C ARG A 410 -20.74 7.38 14.01
N ALA A 411 -19.59 8.04 14.14
CA ALA A 411 -18.68 8.28 13.01
C ALA A 411 -17.75 7.10 12.74
N THR A 412 -17.58 6.15 13.68
CA THR A 412 -16.61 5.06 13.56
C THR A 412 -16.92 4.16 12.35
N SER A 413 -18.17 3.71 12.20
CA SER A 413 -18.58 2.88 11.07
C SER A 413 -18.48 3.61 9.72
N PRO A 414 -19.01 4.83 9.56
CA PRO A 414 -18.78 5.65 8.37
C PRO A 414 -17.31 5.87 8.04
N ALA A 415 -16.46 6.10 9.04
CA ALA A 415 -15.02 6.28 8.88
C ALA A 415 -14.37 5.06 8.21
N VAL A 416 -14.67 3.86 8.75
CA VAL A 416 -14.16 2.60 8.20
C VAL A 416 -14.65 2.38 6.77
N MET A 417 -15.95 2.52 6.52
CA MET A 417 -16.53 2.29 5.19
C MET A 417 -15.96 3.25 4.14
N THR A 418 -15.81 4.51 4.50
CA THR A 418 -15.26 5.54 3.59
C THR A 418 -13.77 5.28 3.31
N GLY A 419 -13.00 4.89 4.31
CA GLY A 419 -11.61 4.49 4.13
C GLY A 419 -11.46 3.25 3.24
N ILE A 420 -12.36 2.25 3.36
CA ILE A 420 -12.44 1.08 2.47
C ILE A 420 -12.71 1.50 1.02
N PHE A 421 -13.63 2.43 0.81
CA PHE A 421 -13.87 2.99 -0.52
C PHE A 421 -12.60 3.63 -1.07
N GLY A 422 -11.86 4.37 -0.24
CA GLY A 422 -10.54 4.91 -0.58
C GLY A 422 -9.56 3.83 -1.05
N TYR A 423 -9.45 2.70 -0.33
CA TYR A 423 -8.60 1.58 -0.75
C TYR A 423 -8.92 1.08 -2.17
N SER A 424 -10.19 1.08 -2.54
CA SER A 424 -10.64 0.57 -3.84
C SER A 424 -10.32 1.49 -5.02
N VAL A 425 -10.31 2.81 -4.81
CA VAL A 425 -10.21 3.78 -5.92
C VAL A 425 -8.86 4.48 -6.01
N ALA A 426 -8.11 4.58 -4.90
CA ALA A 426 -6.95 5.45 -4.79
C ALA A 426 -5.81 5.07 -5.74
N THR A 427 -5.50 3.78 -5.89
CA THR A 427 -4.47 3.31 -6.82
C THR A 427 -4.77 3.71 -8.26
N LEU A 428 -6.04 3.58 -8.70
CA LEU A 428 -6.47 3.99 -10.03
C LEU A 428 -6.29 5.49 -10.24
N ILE A 429 -6.75 6.29 -9.27
CA ILE A 429 -6.63 7.76 -9.33
C ILE A 429 -5.16 8.17 -9.36
N GLY A 430 -4.31 7.62 -8.48
CA GLY A 430 -2.90 7.91 -8.44
C GLY A 430 -2.19 7.61 -9.76
N MET A 431 -2.52 6.49 -10.40
CA MET A 431 -1.94 6.14 -11.72
C MET A 431 -2.44 7.07 -12.83
N CYS A 432 -3.71 7.49 -12.80
CA CYS A 432 -4.23 8.47 -13.77
C CYS A 432 -3.51 9.82 -13.60
N VAL A 433 -3.37 10.31 -12.37
CA VAL A 433 -2.62 11.53 -12.06
C VAL A 433 -1.17 11.42 -12.53
N GLY A 434 -0.52 10.28 -12.28
CA GLY A 434 0.85 10.06 -12.74
C GLY A 434 1.03 10.17 -14.24
N LYS A 435 0.11 9.58 -15.02
CA LYS A 435 0.15 9.68 -16.49
C LYS A 435 0.05 11.13 -16.98
N THR A 436 -0.76 11.96 -16.32
CA THR A 436 -0.87 13.38 -16.69
C THR A 436 0.35 14.19 -16.23
N LEU A 437 1.00 13.83 -15.11
CA LEU A 437 2.22 14.48 -14.66
C LEU A 437 3.40 14.25 -15.63
N VAL A 438 3.48 13.07 -16.27
CA VAL A 438 4.48 12.80 -17.33
C VAL A 438 4.32 13.74 -18.51
N SER A 439 3.10 14.10 -18.88
CA SER A 439 2.84 15.02 -20.01
C SER A 439 3.11 16.49 -19.69
N LEU A 440 3.29 16.83 -18.42
CA LEU A 440 3.52 18.20 -17.95
C LEU A 440 5.01 18.49 -17.61
N GLY A 441 5.86 17.47 -17.51
CA GLY A 441 7.29 17.58 -17.17
C GLY A 441 8.20 17.14 -18.25
#